data_5d9ea01f8e84c4369078ffbfd0b799ae
#
_entry.id   5d9ea01f8e84c4369078ffbfd0b799ae
#
_cell.length_a   1.000
_cell.length_b   1.000
_cell.length_c   1.000
_cell.angle_alpha   90.00
_cell.angle_beta   90.00
_cell.angle_gamma   90.00
#
_symmetry.space_group_name_H-M   'P 1'
#
loop_
_entity.id
_entity.type
_entity.pdbx_description
1 polymer ?
#
loop_
_entity_poly.entity_id
_entity_poly.type
_entity_poly.pdbx_seq_one_letter_code
_entity_poly.pdbx_strand_id
1 'polypeptide(L)'
;MRKLFDESGSYLPAFLYIELDQSIDFQNFENHPDEVKGTFIHEYCHFIQDVSTTYGYSNFVCYMQDFLYKIREDKNSCDRDILDYNRDFNDFYNGDTEIKEEPFFISEIEIVKDELVEDLYPGSNVDKVVVKYNKKHEEEYKKFQFGSRCIAESMAYLVEKRLYKVQERNYEFPYNVCEEICKHEYAAFAKNDIWIMALCELSLLEWDAGPFFINALHLMKEKEFIPTTVRDIELFIDEYFKIGFRGDKNVIESILSEVYPKCNIDFSPIKKWIVTRYELGCEFREISKCFISMSLCSEDIQARYDLWNIIIKELGCPVLVDSEGNWTEGANLDNIEIDLAYMLAPMAIDKLLNHKGEFIPGPCPLKSICQSADDPSYSEECLVDPRKNTNINGLCPVKGFWRMYRLK
;
A
#
# COMPACT_ATOMS: atom_id res chain seq x y z
N MET A 1 4.75 0.70 -12.47
CA MET A 1 4.29 0.21 -11.16
C MET A 1 5.51 -0.29 -10.42
N ARG A 2 5.89 0.34 -9.29
CA ARG A 2 6.96 -0.19 -8.44
C ARG A 2 6.30 -1.18 -7.51
N LYS A 3 6.62 -2.48 -7.62
CA LYS A 3 6.23 -3.48 -6.62
C LYS A 3 6.76 -3.00 -5.27
N LEU A 4 5.95 -3.03 -4.24
CA LEU A 4 6.41 -2.97 -2.86
C LEU A 4 7.21 -4.27 -2.65
N PHE A 5 8.45 -4.15 -2.22
CA PHE A 5 9.44 -5.19 -2.36
C PHE A 5 9.32 -6.26 -1.28
N ASP A 6 8.69 -7.38 -1.60
CA ASP A 6 9.11 -8.64 -1.00
C ASP A 6 9.41 -9.66 -2.10
N GLU A 7 10.43 -10.51 -1.92
CA GLU A 7 10.73 -11.61 -2.84
C GLU A 7 9.64 -12.69 -2.78
N SER A 8 8.72 -12.63 -1.82
CA SER A 8 7.70 -13.64 -1.55
C SER A 8 6.27 -13.20 -1.84
N GLY A 9 6.02 -11.90 -2.03
CA GLY A 9 4.69 -11.34 -2.29
C GLY A 9 4.73 -9.90 -2.76
N SER A 10 3.59 -9.35 -3.12
CA SER A 10 3.44 -7.94 -3.44
C SER A 10 1.98 -7.50 -3.33
N TYR A 11 1.77 -6.32 -2.76
CA TYR A 11 0.50 -5.63 -2.79
C TYR A 11 0.49 -4.56 -3.89
N LEU A 12 -0.61 -4.48 -4.64
CA LEU A 12 -0.82 -3.48 -5.66
C LEU A 12 -1.85 -2.46 -5.16
N PRO A 13 -1.38 -1.29 -4.69
CA PRO A 13 -2.24 -0.19 -4.28
C PRO A 13 -3.25 0.17 -5.38
N ALA A 14 -4.37 0.74 -4.99
CA ALA A 14 -5.45 1.17 -5.86
C ALA A 14 -6.27 0.06 -6.55
N PHE A 15 -5.72 -1.13 -6.78
CA PHE A 15 -6.47 -2.26 -7.31
C PHE A 15 -6.90 -3.27 -6.22
N LEU A 16 -6.47 -3.05 -4.98
CA LEU A 16 -6.75 -3.91 -3.83
C LEU A 16 -6.44 -5.39 -4.16
N TYR A 17 -5.20 -5.63 -4.60
CA TYR A 17 -4.75 -6.91 -5.13
C TYR A 17 -3.43 -7.33 -4.50
N ILE A 18 -3.39 -8.55 -3.97
CA ILE A 18 -2.18 -9.19 -3.44
C ILE A 18 -1.75 -10.33 -4.39
N GLU A 19 -0.48 -10.36 -4.74
CA GLU A 19 0.16 -11.44 -5.48
C GLU A 19 1.20 -12.10 -4.57
N LEU A 20 1.09 -13.42 -4.38
CA LEU A 20 1.99 -14.19 -3.53
C LEU A 20 2.81 -15.13 -4.40
N ASP A 21 4.15 -15.12 -4.24
CA ASP A 21 5.06 -15.91 -5.05
C ASP A 21 5.13 -17.40 -4.61
N GLN A 22 4.23 -17.82 -3.73
CA GLN A 22 4.11 -19.20 -3.23
C GLN A 22 2.71 -19.73 -3.50
N SER A 23 2.59 -21.04 -3.69
CA SER A 23 1.28 -21.70 -3.79
C SER A 23 0.61 -21.75 -2.42
N ILE A 24 -0.67 -21.36 -2.37
CA ILE A 24 -1.42 -21.23 -1.13
C ILE A 24 -2.75 -21.99 -1.22
N ASP A 25 -2.96 -22.90 -0.28
CA ASP A 25 -4.28 -23.46 0.00
C ASP A 25 -5.05 -22.51 0.93
N PHE A 26 -5.83 -21.63 0.35
CA PHE A 26 -6.64 -20.65 1.10
C PHE A 26 -7.72 -21.29 1.98
N GLN A 27 -8.14 -22.53 1.70
CA GLN A 27 -9.11 -23.24 2.53
C GLN A 27 -8.47 -23.79 3.81
N ASN A 28 -7.16 -24.05 3.77
CA ASN A 28 -6.37 -24.59 4.86
C ASN A 28 -5.21 -23.66 5.23
N PHE A 29 -5.44 -22.36 5.21
CA PHE A 29 -4.43 -21.34 5.43
C PHE A 29 -3.62 -21.54 6.72
N GLU A 30 -4.27 -21.98 7.80
CA GLU A 30 -3.64 -22.24 9.09
C GLU A 30 -2.55 -23.32 9.04
N ASN A 31 -2.59 -24.22 8.07
CA ASN A 31 -1.62 -25.28 7.92
C ASN A 31 -0.33 -24.85 7.20
N HIS A 32 -0.29 -23.64 6.65
CA HIS A 32 0.91 -23.10 6.00
C HIS A 32 2.00 -22.76 7.01
N PRO A 33 3.28 -22.81 6.60
CA PRO A 33 4.41 -22.31 7.40
C PRO A 33 4.22 -20.86 7.83
N ASP A 34 4.83 -20.49 8.96
CA ASP A 34 4.74 -19.12 9.49
C ASP A 34 5.28 -18.08 8.51
N GLU A 35 6.27 -18.43 7.69
CA GLU A 35 6.83 -17.55 6.65
C GLU A 35 5.77 -17.17 5.60
N VAL A 36 4.97 -18.14 5.14
CA VAL A 36 3.90 -17.89 4.16
C VAL A 36 2.80 -17.02 4.75
N LYS A 37 2.38 -17.36 5.98
CA LYS A 37 1.37 -16.59 6.72
C LYS A 37 1.88 -15.19 7.03
N GLY A 38 3.16 -15.06 7.37
CA GLY A 38 3.83 -13.79 7.60
C GLY A 38 3.81 -12.90 6.37
N THR A 39 4.19 -13.43 5.20
CA THR A 39 4.12 -12.69 3.93
C THR A 39 2.70 -12.21 3.64
N PHE A 40 1.70 -13.07 3.77
CA PHE A 40 0.31 -12.66 3.58
C PHE A 40 -0.09 -11.51 4.51
N ILE A 41 0.24 -11.60 5.80
CA ILE A 41 -0.09 -10.55 6.77
C ILE A 41 0.66 -9.25 6.47
N HIS A 42 1.90 -9.33 6.00
CA HIS A 42 2.67 -8.17 5.56
C HIS A 42 1.92 -7.42 4.45
N GLU A 43 1.56 -8.14 3.38
CA GLU A 43 0.83 -7.55 2.26
C GLU A 43 -0.59 -7.10 2.64
N TYR A 44 -1.23 -7.84 3.53
CA TYR A 44 -2.53 -7.45 4.09
C TYR A 44 -2.43 -6.17 4.96
N CYS A 45 -1.32 -5.97 5.65
CA CYS A 45 -1.07 -4.72 6.37
C CYS A 45 -1.02 -3.53 5.41
N HIS A 46 -0.39 -3.68 4.24
CA HIS A 46 -0.41 -2.64 3.19
C HIS A 46 -1.82 -2.36 2.69
N PHE A 47 -2.67 -3.39 2.55
CA PHE A 47 -4.07 -3.18 2.23
C PHE A 47 -4.79 -2.34 3.30
N ILE A 48 -4.58 -2.64 4.60
CA ILE A 48 -5.18 -1.84 5.67
C ILE A 48 -4.66 -0.40 5.61
N GLN A 49 -3.34 -0.21 5.42
CA GLN A 49 -2.75 1.12 5.29
C GLN A 49 -3.40 1.89 4.13
N ASP A 50 -3.62 1.23 3.00
CA ASP A 50 -4.19 1.85 1.80
C ASP A 50 -5.61 2.36 2.04
N VAL A 51 -6.47 1.56 2.68
CA VAL A 51 -7.88 1.91 2.87
C VAL A 51 -8.15 2.76 4.13
N SER A 52 -7.16 2.94 5.02
CA SER A 52 -7.39 3.57 6.31
C SER A 52 -6.43 4.71 6.67
N THR A 53 -5.53 5.11 5.77
CA THR A 53 -4.57 6.18 6.06
C THR A 53 -4.55 7.26 4.97
N THR A 54 -4.09 8.45 5.33
CA THR A 54 -3.87 9.54 4.36
C THR A 54 -2.82 9.16 3.32
N TYR A 55 -1.78 8.42 3.72
CA TYR A 55 -0.79 7.83 2.82
C TYR A 55 -1.44 6.95 1.74
N GLY A 56 -2.26 5.98 2.15
CA GLY A 56 -2.93 5.07 1.22
C GLY A 56 -3.90 5.79 0.28
N TYR A 57 -4.71 6.71 0.83
CA TYR A 57 -5.59 7.54 0.03
C TYR A 57 -4.83 8.35 -1.04
N SER A 58 -3.69 8.95 -0.67
CA SER A 58 -2.84 9.69 -1.60
C SER A 58 -2.32 8.81 -2.72
N ASN A 59 -1.80 7.64 -2.37
CA ASN A 59 -1.32 6.66 -3.35
C ASN A 59 -2.43 6.22 -4.30
N PHE A 60 -3.62 5.92 -3.78
CA PHE A 60 -4.78 5.57 -4.61
C PHE A 60 -5.10 6.67 -5.61
N VAL A 61 -5.22 7.91 -5.16
CA VAL A 61 -5.57 9.06 -6.01
C VAL A 61 -4.51 9.27 -7.09
N CYS A 62 -3.23 9.36 -6.71
CA CYS A 62 -2.14 9.56 -7.66
C CYS A 62 -2.04 8.44 -8.69
N TYR A 63 -2.15 7.20 -8.22
CA TYR A 63 -2.05 6.02 -9.05
C TYR A 63 -3.18 5.93 -10.07
N MET A 64 -4.42 6.13 -9.62
CA MET A 64 -5.59 6.09 -10.50
C MET A 64 -5.62 7.26 -11.48
N GLN A 65 -5.14 8.43 -11.09
CA GLN A 65 -4.99 9.57 -12.00
C GLN A 65 -3.95 9.28 -13.11
N ASP A 66 -2.79 8.68 -12.75
CA ASP A 66 -1.80 8.25 -13.74
C ASP A 66 -2.39 7.21 -14.71
N PHE A 67 -3.13 6.24 -14.20
CA PHE A 67 -3.84 5.26 -15.03
C PHE A 67 -4.85 5.92 -15.96
N LEU A 68 -5.70 6.81 -15.45
CA LEU A 68 -6.69 7.53 -16.27
C LEU A 68 -6.02 8.37 -17.36
N TYR A 69 -4.87 8.98 -17.08
CA TYR A 69 -4.09 9.69 -18.10
C TYR A 69 -3.58 8.76 -19.20
N LYS A 70 -3.07 7.57 -18.83
CA LYS A 70 -2.59 6.57 -19.80
C LYS A 70 -3.66 6.15 -20.79
N ILE A 71 -4.92 6.03 -20.32
CA ILE A 71 -6.04 5.56 -21.14
C ILE A 71 -6.80 6.66 -21.89
N ARG A 72 -6.58 7.94 -21.61
CA ARG A 72 -7.25 9.05 -22.30
C ARG A 72 -6.71 9.23 -23.73
N GLU A 73 -7.61 9.43 -24.71
CA GLU A 73 -7.24 9.74 -26.10
C GLU A 73 -6.69 11.15 -26.24
N ASP A 74 -7.27 12.11 -25.52
CA ASP A 74 -6.92 13.53 -25.60
C ASP A 74 -6.02 13.89 -24.41
N LYS A 75 -4.72 13.92 -24.68
CA LYS A 75 -3.67 14.23 -23.71
C LYS A 75 -3.27 15.68 -23.81
N ASN A 76 -3.93 16.55 -23.05
CA ASN A 76 -3.54 17.95 -22.98
C ASN A 76 -2.24 18.12 -22.17
N SER A 77 -1.38 19.07 -22.58
CA SER A 77 -0.15 19.38 -21.84
C SER A 77 -0.43 19.78 -20.38
N CYS A 78 -1.51 20.52 -20.15
CA CYS A 78 -1.91 20.95 -18.81
C CYS A 78 -2.27 19.77 -17.88
N ASP A 79 -2.92 18.73 -18.42
CA ASP A 79 -3.23 17.53 -17.63
C ASP A 79 -1.95 16.77 -17.27
N ARG A 80 -0.96 16.78 -18.15
CA ARG A 80 0.34 16.16 -17.89
C ARG A 80 1.13 16.88 -16.80
N ASP A 81 1.16 18.20 -16.85
CA ASP A 81 1.88 19.02 -15.87
C ASP A 81 1.30 18.81 -14.46
N ILE A 82 -0.04 18.71 -14.33
CA ILE A 82 -0.71 18.42 -13.05
C ILE A 82 -0.39 16.99 -12.56
N LEU A 83 -0.33 16.02 -13.46
CA LEU A 83 -0.02 14.62 -13.10
C LEU A 83 1.43 14.44 -12.71
N ASP A 84 2.36 15.03 -13.47
CA ASP A 84 3.78 15.01 -13.16
C ASP A 84 3.99 15.68 -11.79
N TYR A 85 3.30 16.78 -11.51
CA TYR A 85 3.28 17.45 -10.23
C TYR A 85 2.78 16.55 -9.10
N ASN A 86 1.60 15.92 -9.25
CA ASN A 86 1.04 15.04 -8.22
C ASN A 86 1.94 13.84 -7.95
N ARG A 87 2.55 13.27 -8.99
CA ARG A 87 3.50 12.17 -8.87
C ARG A 87 4.76 12.60 -8.13
N ASP A 88 5.35 13.72 -8.52
CA ASP A 88 6.59 14.23 -7.92
C ASP A 88 6.36 14.59 -6.45
N PHE A 89 5.18 15.15 -6.12
CA PHE A 89 4.77 15.42 -4.76
C PHE A 89 4.57 14.13 -3.94
N ASN A 90 3.91 13.12 -4.52
CA ASN A 90 3.73 11.82 -3.87
C ASN A 90 5.06 11.08 -3.68
N ASP A 91 5.93 11.09 -4.70
CA ASP A 91 7.26 10.48 -4.63
C ASP A 91 8.14 11.21 -3.59
N PHE A 92 8.00 12.52 -3.45
CA PHE A 92 8.65 13.31 -2.42
C PHE A 92 8.28 12.85 -1.00
N TYR A 93 7.00 12.68 -0.69
CA TYR A 93 6.57 12.23 0.63
C TYR A 93 6.83 10.74 0.88
N ASN A 94 6.83 9.94 -0.17
CA ASN A 94 7.13 8.52 -0.07
C ASN A 94 8.59 8.25 0.32
N GLY A 95 9.51 9.11 -0.09
CA GLY A 95 10.93 8.95 0.18
C GLY A 95 11.59 7.83 -0.63
N ASP A 96 12.84 7.51 -0.31
CA ASP A 96 13.63 6.49 -1.01
C ASP A 96 13.23 5.08 -0.61
N THR A 97 13.26 4.15 -1.59
CA THR A 97 12.82 2.77 -1.41
C THR A 97 13.75 1.74 -2.01
N GLU A 98 14.75 2.16 -2.77
CA GLU A 98 15.57 1.26 -3.59
C GLU A 98 16.93 0.90 -2.97
N ILE A 99 17.11 1.12 -1.66
CA ILE A 99 18.38 0.78 -1.01
C ILE A 99 18.36 -0.71 -0.71
N LYS A 100 18.98 -1.49 -1.60
CA LYS A 100 19.25 -2.92 -1.36
C LYS A 100 20.56 -3.03 -0.60
N GLU A 101 20.52 -2.99 0.72
CA GLU A 101 21.77 -2.94 1.44
C GLU A 101 21.80 -3.68 2.78
N GLU A 102 23.01 -4.14 3.12
CA GLU A 102 23.40 -4.77 4.37
C GLU A 102 23.15 -3.86 5.59
N PRO A 103 23.26 -4.41 6.81
CA PRO A 103 23.09 -3.66 8.06
C PRO A 103 23.78 -2.30 8.05
N PHE A 104 23.05 -1.26 8.37
CA PHE A 104 23.55 0.12 8.41
C PHE A 104 23.44 0.72 9.80
N PHE A 105 24.28 1.71 10.07
CA PHE A 105 24.25 2.47 11.30
C PHE A 105 23.89 3.91 10.99
N ILE A 106 22.82 4.40 11.57
CA ILE A 106 22.44 5.81 11.45
C ILE A 106 23.48 6.66 12.18
N SER A 107 24.02 7.66 11.48
CA SER A 107 24.99 8.61 12.02
C SER A 107 24.36 9.97 12.30
N GLU A 108 23.35 10.36 11.50
CA GLU A 108 22.71 11.67 11.62
C GLU A 108 21.34 11.65 10.95
N ILE A 109 20.39 12.38 11.51
CA ILE A 109 19.07 12.62 10.93
C ILE A 109 18.87 14.13 10.84
N GLU A 110 18.60 14.61 9.64
CA GLU A 110 18.39 16.04 9.37
C GLU A 110 16.99 16.26 8.81
N ILE A 111 16.26 17.24 9.35
CA ILE A 111 15.06 17.78 8.70
C ILE A 111 15.51 18.98 7.87
N VAL A 112 15.37 18.90 6.57
CA VAL A 112 15.83 19.94 5.64
C VAL A 112 14.66 20.46 4.83
N LYS A 113 14.68 21.76 4.52
CA LYS A 113 13.72 22.36 3.60
C LYS A 113 14.06 21.96 2.16
N ASP A 114 13.07 21.60 1.41
CA ASP A 114 13.23 21.28 -0.01
C ASP A 114 12.88 22.50 -0.87
N GLU A 115 13.86 22.98 -1.64
CA GLU A 115 13.69 24.10 -2.56
C GLU A 115 12.72 23.78 -3.71
N LEU A 116 12.66 22.51 -4.13
CA LEU A 116 11.75 22.06 -5.18
C LEU A 116 10.28 22.24 -4.78
N VAL A 117 9.99 22.04 -3.49
CA VAL A 117 8.63 22.23 -2.96
C VAL A 117 8.33 23.71 -2.72
N GLU A 118 9.35 24.51 -2.42
CA GLU A 118 9.21 25.98 -2.31
C GLU A 118 8.83 26.60 -3.67
N ASP A 119 9.37 26.08 -4.79
CA ASP A 119 8.98 26.49 -6.13
C ASP A 119 7.54 26.12 -6.49
N LEU A 120 7.06 24.97 -5.99
CA LEU A 120 5.70 24.49 -6.27
C LEU A 120 4.65 25.12 -5.35
N TYR A 121 5.01 25.41 -4.10
CA TYR A 121 4.18 26.08 -3.08
C TYR A 121 4.97 27.21 -2.43
N PRO A 122 5.09 28.39 -3.06
CA PRO A 122 5.80 29.51 -2.50
C PRO A 122 5.23 29.85 -1.10
N GLY A 123 6.07 29.74 -0.07
CA GLY A 123 5.69 30.01 1.32
C GLY A 123 5.16 28.80 2.10
N SER A 124 5.12 27.60 1.53
CA SER A 124 4.91 26.37 2.29
C SER A 124 6.25 25.86 2.82
N ASN A 125 6.34 25.72 4.14
CA ASN A 125 7.48 25.04 4.78
C ASN A 125 7.25 23.53 4.65
N VAL A 126 7.66 22.94 3.55
CA VAL A 126 7.64 21.49 3.42
C VAL A 126 9.02 20.95 3.73
N ASP A 127 9.06 20.13 4.74
CA ASP A 127 10.28 19.56 5.25
C ASP A 127 10.44 18.12 4.73
N LYS A 128 11.68 17.70 4.43
CA LYS A 128 12.02 16.30 4.19
C LYS A 128 13.02 15.82 5.23
N VAL A 129 12.99 14.53 5.50
CA VAL A 129 13.94 13.91 6.42
C VAL A 129 15.04 13.22 5.61
N VAL A 130 16.27 13.60 5.86
CA VAL A 130 17.46 12.98 5.27
C VAL A 130 18.20 12.22 6.36
N VAL A 131 18.34 10.92 6.17
CA VAL A 131 19.07 10.04 7.08
C VAL A 131 20.45 9.75 6.49
N LYS A 132 21.51 10.07 7.25
CA LYS A 132 22.87 9.70 6.93
C LYS A 132 23.23 8.41 7.66
N TYR A 133 23.84 7.48 6.94
CA TYR A 133 24.18 6.17 7.48
C TYR A 133 25.50 5.65 6.92
N ASN A 134 26.13 4.76 7.66
CA ASN A 134 27.31 4.02 7.22
C ASN A 134 26.98 2.54 7.15
N LYS A 135 27.50 1.88 6.15
CA LYS A 135 27.57 0.42 6.18
C LYS A 135 28.63 -0.07 7.16
N LYS A 136 28.42 -1.26 7.68
CA LYS A 136 29.42 -1.94 8.48
C LYS A 136 30.71 -2.10 7.68
N HIS A 137 31.81 -1.46 8.13
CA HIS A 137 33.14 -1.45 7.49
C HIS A 137 33.35 -0.46 6.32
N GLU A 138 32.42 0.44 6.04
CA GLU A 138 32.64 1.55 5.10
C GLU A 138 32.87 2.86 5.89
N GLU A 139 33.84 3.67 5.45
CA GLU A 139 34.12 5.00 6.03
C GLU A 139 33.25 6.09 5.37
N GLU A 140 32.64 5.78 4.22
CA GLU A 140 31.85 6.73 3.44
C GLU A 140 30.40 6.75 3.92
N TYR A 141 29.89 7.96 4.17
CA TYR A 141 28.50 8.17 4.53
C TYR A 141 27.61 8.16 3.28
N LYS A 142 26.52 7.42 3.35
CA LYS A 142 25.43 7.43 2.38
C LYS A 142 24.23 8.17 2.95
N LYS A 143 23.30 8.52 2.08
CA LYS A 143 22.07 9.23 2.46
C LYS A 143 20.88 8.58 1.81
N PHE A 144 19.76 8.61 2.50
CA PHE A 144 18.45 8.34 1.93
C PHE A 144 17.42 9.31 2.50
N GLN A 145 16.34 9.51 1.73
CA GLN A 145 15.19 10.27 2.19
C GLN A 145 14.23 9.32 2.92
N PHE A 146 14.00 9.58 4.20
CA PHE A 146 13.03 8.85 5.01
C PHE A 146 11.63 9.43 4.78
N GLY A 147 10.67 8.58 4.42
CA GLY A 147 9.31 8.98 4.12
C GLY A 147 8.29 7.90 4.43
N SER A 148 7.07 8.11 3.94
CA SER A 148 5.90 7.29 4.23
C SER A 148 6.12 5.81 3.90
N ARG A 149 6.87 5.51 2.83
CA ARG A 149 7.11 4.14 2.40
C ARG A 149 7.98 3.36 3.37
N CYS A 150 9.06 3.96 3.89
CA CYS A 150 9.85 3.32 4.95
C CYS A 150 9.01 3.04 6.19
N ILE A 151 8.11 3.98 6.53
CA ILE A 151 7.20 3.85 7.68
C ILE A 151 6.20 2.70 7.44
N ALA A 152 5.61 2.63 6.24
CA ALA A 152 4.65 1.60 5.89
C ALA A 152 5.27 0.20 5.92
N GLU A 153 6.46 0.03 5.32
CA GLU A 153 7.21 -1.22 5.30
C GLU A 153 7.67 -1.65 6.71
N SER A 154 8.23 -0.71 7.49
CA SER A 154 8.62 -1.00 8.87
C SER A 154 7.43 -1.44 9.72
N MET A 155 6.28 -0.79 9.54
CA MET A 155 5.06 -1.16 10.25
C MET A 155 4.58 -2.56 9.84
N ALA A 156 4.52 -2.86 8.54
CA ALA A 156 4.08 -4.17 8.05
C ALA A 156 5.00 -5.31 8.56
N TYR A 157 6.31 -5.07 8.56
CA TYR A 157 7.28 -6.00 9.12
C TYR A 157 7.13 -6.23 10.63
N LEU A 158 6.87 -5.18 11.41
CA LEU A 158 6.61 -5.30 12.85
C LEU A 158 5.32 -6.08 13.13
N VAL A 159 4.28 -5.91 12.32
CA VAL A 159 3.03 -6.69 12.39
C VAL A 159 3.31 -8.17 12.10
N GLU A 160 4.01 -8.47 11.01
CA GLU A 160 4.42 -9.81 10.62
C GLU A 160 5.20 -10.49 11.75
N LYS A 161 6.24 -9.86 12.25
CA LYS A 161 7.10 -10.33 13.34
C LYS A 161 6.34 -10.58 14.64
N ARG A 162 5.29 -9.81 14.91
CA ARG A 162 4.49 -9.91 16.13
C ARG A 162 3.47 -11.04 16.07
N LEU A 163 2.97 -11.38 14.89
CA LEU A 163 2.00 -12.46 14.70
C LEU A 163 2.67 -13.82 14.44
N TYR A 164 3.74 -13.84 13.65
CA TYR A 164 4.37 -15.07 13.23
C TYR A 164 5.85 -15.13 13.62
N LYS A 165 6.36 -16.34 13.78
CA LYS A 165 7.80 -16.59 14.02
C LYS A 165 8.52 -16.60 12.65
N VAL A 166 8.58 -15.47 12.00
CA VAL A 166 9.38 -15.33 10.78
C VAL A 166 10.86 -15.26 11.12
N GLN A 167 11.71 -15.80 10.26
CA GLN A 167 13.14 -15.64 10.41
C GLN A 167 13.47 -14.14 10.36
N GLU A 168 14.37 -13.70 11.26
CA GLU A 168 14.88 -12.32 11.18
C GLU A 168 15.45 -12.12 9.78
N ARG A 169 14.83 -11.24 9.02
CA ARG A 169 15.36 -10.87 7.71
C ARG A 169 16.68 -10.17 7.94
N ASN A 170 17.73 -10.71 7.37
CA ASN A 170 19.09 -10.13 7.49
C ASN A 170 19.22 -8.76 6.80
N TYR A 171 18.14 -8.26 6.19
CA TYR A 171 18.07 -6.99 5.47
C TYR A 171 17.25 -5.99 6.27
N GLU A 172 17.89 -4.91 6.63
CA GLU A 172 17.33 -3.94 7.56
C GLU A 172 16.56 -2.83 6.84
N PHE A 173 16.83 -2.59 5.54
CA PHE A 173 16.14 -1.59 4.75
C PHE A 173 15.13 -2.24 3.78
N PRO A 174 13.88 -1.74 3.75
CA PRO A 174 13.26 -0.66 4.54
C PRO A 174 12.63 -1.11 5.86
N TYR A 175 12.67 -2.40 6.17
CA TYR A 175 11.83 -3.06 7.16
C TYR A 175 12.04 -2.64 8.61
N ASN A 176 13.27 -2.35 9.03
CA ASN A 176 13.56 -1.92 10.40
C ASN A 176 14.09 -0.49 10.52
N VAL A 177 13.91 0.31 9.46
CA VAL A 177 14.36 1.72 9.45
C VAL A 177 13.77 2.51 10.61
N CYS A 178 12.45 2.37 10.88
CA CYS A 178 11.81 3.07 11.99
C CYS A 178 12.35 2.63 13.35
N GLU A 179 12.68 1.35 13.50
CA GLU A 179 13.29 0.81 14.71
C GLU A 179 14.69 1.40 14.93
N GLU A 180 15.52 1.45 13.88
CA GLU A 180 16.87 2.04 13.96
C GLU A 180 16.83 3.57 14.21
N ILE A 181 15.90 4.29 13.59
CA ILE A 181 15.67 5.71 13.87
C ILE A 181 15.27 5.91 15.35
N CYS A 182 14.34 5.12 15.86
CA CYS A 182 13.96 5.20 17.27
C CYS A 182 15.12 4.87 18.22
N LYS A 183 15.95 3.88 17.90
CA LYS A 183 17.15 3.56 18.68
C LYS A 183 18.15 4.72 18.71
N HIS A 184 18.35 5.36 17.57
CA HIS A 184 19.24 6.51 17.42
C HIS A 184 18.71 7.74 18.18
N GLU A 185 17.45 8.11 17.96
CA GLU A 185 16.88 9.35 18.47
C GLU A 185 16.36 9.23 19.91
N TYR A 186 15.68 8.14 20.25
CA TYR A 186 15.06 7.95 21.55
C TYR A 186 15.09 6.47 21.99
N ALA A 187 16.26 6.00 22.42
CA ALA A 187 16.50 4.60 22.77
C ALA A 187 15.55 4.06 23.87
N ALA A 188 15.01 4.91 24.75
CA ALA A 188 14.05 4.48 25.74
C ALA A 188 12.70 4.09 25.14
N PHE A 189 12.24 4.81 24.11
CA PHE A 189 11.04 4.51 23.34
C PHE A 189 11.23 3.26 22.46
N ALA A 190 12.41 3.09 21.88
CA ALA A 190 12.74 1.96 21.00
C ALA A 190 12.75 0.57 21.68
N LYS A 191 12.54 0.51 23.00
CA LYS A 191 12.51 -0.78 23.74
C LYS A 191 11.26 -1.60 23.50
N ASN A 192 10.24 -1.03 22.85
CA ASN A 192 8.96 -1.71 22.63
C ASN A 192 8.49 -1.51 21.21
N ASP A 193 8.49 -2.60 20.44
CA ASP A 193 8.09 -2.62 19.02
C ASP A 193 6.65 -2.11 18.82
N ILE A 194 5.76 -2.34 19.77
CA ILE A 194 4.36 -1.85 19.73
C ILE A 194 4.30 -0.33 19.75
N TRP A 195 5.18 0.34 20.48
CA TRP A 195 5.23 1.80 20.50
C TRP A 195 5.73 2.36 19.17
N ILE A 196 6.75 1.72 18.58
CA ILE A 196 7.26 2.08 17.25
C ILE A 196 6.16 1.90 16.21
N MET A 197 5.46 0.77 16.25
CA MET A 197 4.34 0.48 15.36
C MET A 197 3.22 1.52 15.50
N ALA A 198 2.84 1.90 16.73
CA ALA A 198 1.84 2.94 16.96
C ALA A 198 2.28 4.30 16.40
N LEU A 199 3.56 4.66 16.53
CA LEU A 199 4.07 5.89 15.93
C LEU A 199 4.08 5.82 14.41
N CYS A 200 4.42 4.68 13.80
CA CYS A 200 4.28 4.46 12.35
C CYS A 200 2.83 4.66 11.91
N GLU A 201 1.90 4.02 12.62
CA GLU A 201 0.48 4.05 12.32
C GLU A 201 -0.09 5.48 12.35
N LEU A 202 0.27 6.27 13.38
CA LEU A 202 -0.13 7.67 13.50
C LEU A 202 0.51 8.55 12.43
N SER A 203 1.77 8.28 12.07
CA SER A 203 2.48 9.05 11.05
C SER A 203 1.85 8.91 9.67
N LEU A 204 1.37 7.72 9.31
CA LEU A 204 0.69 7.48 8.03
C LEU A 204 -0.68 8.20 7.90
N LEU A 205 -1.21 8.78 8.99
CA LEU A 205 -2.38 9.65 8.96
C LEU A 205 -2.07 11.07 8.48
N GLU A 206 -0.79 11.45 8.37
CA GLU A 206 -0.34 12.74 7.88
C GLU A 206 0.26 12.63 6.47
N TRP A 207 0.16 13.74 5.71
CA TRP A 207 0.76 13.81 4.36
C TRP A 207 2.29 13.72 4.41
N ASP A 208 2.88 14.39 5.37
CA ASP A 208 4.32 14.47 5.61
C ASP A 208 4.76 13.47 6.70
N ALA A 209 4.41 12.20 6.53
CA ALA A 209 4.61 11.16 7.54
C ALA A 209 6.06 11.07 8.05
N GLY A 210 7.08 11.25 7.19
CA GLY A 210 8.49 11.24 7.60
C GLY A 210 8.84 12.36 8.59
N PRO A 211 8.65 13.63 8.24
CA PRO A 211 8.82 14.76 9.16
C PRO A 211 7.97 14.65 10.43
N PHE A 212 6.72 14.21 10.29
CA PHE A 212 5.84 13.99 11.45
C PHE A 212 6.41 12.95 12.41
N PHE A 213 6.89 11.79 11.92
CA PHE A 213 7.48 10.73 12.73
C PHE A 213 8.64 11.26 13.58
N ILE A 214 9.57 11.99 12.96
CA ILE A 214 10.76 12.54 13.64
C ILE A 214 10.36 13.61 14.65
N ASN A 215 9.47 14.55 14.26
CA ASN A 215 9.03 15.63 15.15
C ASN A 215 8.29 15.08 16.38
N ALA A 216 7.43 14.08 16.20
CA ALA A 216 6.72 13.42 17.29
C ALA A 216 7.69 12.71 18.23
N LEU A 217 8.67 11.97 17.68
CA LEU A 217 9.69 11.28 18.48
C LEU A 217 10.58 12.26 19.27
N HIS A 218 10.98 13.38 18.64
CA HIS A 218 11.76 14.43 19.31
C HIS A 218 10.97 15.09 20.44
N LEU A 219 9.67 15.37 20.20
CA LEU A 219 8.82 15.96 21.23
C LEU A 219 8.61 14.99 22.41
N MET A 220 8.40 13.70 22.14
CA MET A 220 8.32 12.68 23.20
C MET A 220 9.61 12.64 24.03
N LYS A 221 10.77 12.72 23.37
CA LYS A 221 12.09 12.76 24.04
C LYS A 221 12.25 14.03 24.87
N GLU A 222 11.90 15.20 24.34
CA GLU A 222 11.96 16.49 25.05
C GLU A 222 11.09 16.49 26.31
N LYS A 223 9.91 15.88 26.24
CA LYS A 223 8.98 15.75 27.38
C LYS A 223 9.31 14.57 28.29
N GLU A 224 10.37 13.82 28.01
CA GLU A 224 10.73 12.57 28.74
C GLU A 224 9.53 11.58 28.79
N PHE A 225 8.67 11.62 27.76
CA PHE A 225 7.45 10.83 27.72
C PHE A 225 7.76 9.37 27.39
N ILE A 226 7.46 8.48 28.32
CA ILE A 226 7.53 7.02 28.14
C ILE A 226 6.11 6.48 28.26
N PRO A 227 5.51 5.97 27.16
CA PRO A 227 4.17 5.42 27.20
C PRO A 227 4.12 4.11 28.00
N THR A 228 2.97 3.82 28.60
CA THR A 228 2.68 2.52 29.21
C THR A 228 1.75 1.70 28.32
N THR A 229 0.95 2.37 27.50
CA THR A 229 0.01 1.77 26.56
C THR A 229 0.06 2.48 25.21
N VAL A 230 -0.48 1.85 24.17
CA VAL A 230 -0.69 2.50 22.86
C VAL A 230 -1.61 3.72 22.98
N ARG A 231 -2.61 3.64 23.86
CA ARG A 231 -3.53 4.76 24.10
C ARG A 231 -2.82 6.02 24.64
N ASP A 232 -1.77 5.84 25.44
CA ASP A 232 -0.98 6.99 25.91
C ASP A 232 -0.30 7.73 24.76
N ILE A 233 0.16 6.97 23.73
CA ILE A 233 0.76 7.57 22.52
C ILE A 233 -0.29 8.35 21.73
N GLU A 234 -1.47 7.77 21.51
CA GLU A 234 -2.57 8.48 20.84
C GLU A 234 -2.91 9.79 21.56
N LEU A 235 -3.09 9.73 22.87
CA LEU A 235 -3.43 10.92 23.68
C LEU A 235 -2.33 11.97 23.65
N PHE A 236 -1.06 11.55 23.73
CA PHE A 236 0.07 12.47 23.61
C PHE A 236 0.07 13.16 22.25
N ILE A 237 -0.09 12.37 21.17
CA ILE A 237 -0.13 12.94 19.82
C ILE A 237 -1.34 13.87 19.64
N ASP A 238 -2.52 13.53 20.15
CA ASP A 238 -3.71 14.37 20.07
C ASP A 238 -3.58 15.69 20.85
N GLU A 239 -2.78 15.69 21.90
CA GLU A 239 -2.51 16.91 22.69
C GLU A 239 -1.65 17.90 21.91
N TYR A 240 -0.65 17.44 21.18
CA TYR A 240 0.34 18.30 20.53
C TYR A 240 0.14 18.45 19.03
N PHE A 241 -0.52 17.47 18.39
CA PHE A 241 -0.73 17.44 16.93
C PHE A 241 -2.21 17.18 16.63
N LYS A 242 -2.73 17.84 15.62
CA LYS A 242 -4.12 17.63 15.16
C LYS A 242 -4.11 16.67 13.96
N ILE A 243 -3.91 15.40 14.23
CA ILE A 243 -3.85 14.38 13.20
C ILE A 243 -5.21 13.72 12.94
N GLY A 244 -5.40 13.25 11.73
CA GLY A 244 -6.54 12.43 11.36
C GLY A 244 -6.53 12.06 9.89
N PHE A 245 -7.27 11.03 9.55
CA PHE A 245 -7.45 10.63 8.16
C PHE A 245 -8.06 11.78 7.34
N ARG A 246 -7.45 12.07 6.19
CA ARG A 246 -7.81 13.21 5.31
C ARG A 246 -8.23 12.74 3.91
N GLY A 247 -8.93 11.63 3.82
CA GLY A 247 -9.49 11.16 2.56
C GLY A 247 -10.85 11.77 2.26
N ASP A 248 -11.16 11.92 0.97
CA ASP A 248 -12.48 12.35 0.48
C ASP A 248 -13.11 11.25 -0.36
N LYS A 249 -14.18 10.64 0.16
CA LYS A 249 -14.97 9.62 -0.52
C LYS A 249 -15.45 10.07 -1.89
N ASN A 250 -15.87 11.34 -2.06
CA ASN A 250 -16.38 11.83 -3.33
C ASN A 250 -15.29 11.80 -4.43
N VAL A 251 -14.04 12.02 -4.04
CA VAL A 251 -12.90 11.92 -4.97
C VAL A 251 -12.72 10.46 -5.42
N ILE A 252 -12.79 9.50 -4.49
CA ILE A 252 -12.72 8.07 -4.80
C ILE A 252 -13.85 7.68 -5.76
N GLU A 253 -15.10 8.04 -5.44
CA GLU A 253 -16.27 7.75 -6.28
C GLU A 253 -16.16 8.38 -7.67
N SER A 254 -15.65 9.60 -7.77
CA SER A 254 -15.41 10.29 -9.04
C SER A 254 -14.41 9.53 -9.90
N ILE A 255 -13.26 9.19 -9.33
CA ILE A 255 -12.19 8.42 -10.01
C ILE A 255 -12.72 7.07 -10.47
N LEU A 256 -13.39 6.32 -9.60
CA LEU A 256 -13.96 5.02 -9.94
C LEU A 256 -15.04 5.11 -11.03
N SER A 257 -15.73 6.24 -11.14
CA SER A 257 -16.73 6.46 -12.19
C SER A 257 -16.10 6.68 -13.56
N GLU A 258 -14.85 7.15 -13.61
CA GLU A 258 -14.06 7.23 -14.85
C GLU A 258 -13.38 5.89 -15.19
N VAL A 259 -12.84 5.19 -14.17
CA VAL A 259 -12.22 3.86 -14.33
C VAL A 259 -13.25 2.81 -14.75
N TYR A 260 -14.47 2.87 -14.20
CA TYR A 260 -15.56 1.97 -14.52
C TYR A 260 -16.72 2.75 -15.17
N PRO A 261 -16.58 3.12 -16.45
CA PRO A 261 -17.53 4.00 -17.13
C PRO A 261 -18.89 3.31 -17.33
N LYS A 262 -19.93 4.13 -17.52
CA LYS A 262 -21.27 3.62 -17.83
C LYS A 262 -21.28 2.91 -19.18
N CYS A 263 -21.68 1.64 -19.18
CA CYS A 263 -21.85 0.83 -20.38
C CYS A 263 -22.98 -0.19 -20.14
N ASN A 264 -23.06 -1.24 -20.98
CA ASN A 264 -24.05 -2.32 -20.81
C ASN A 264 -23.73 -3.26 -19.63
N ILE A 265 -22.56 -3.11 -19.00
CA ILE A 265 -22.15 -3.87 -17.82
C ILE A 265 -22.36 -2.97 -16.60
N ASP A 266 -22.98 -3.52 -15.58
CA ASP A 266 -23.16 -2.82 -14.32
C ASP A 266 -21.94 -2.98 -13.40
N PHE A 267 -21.14 -1.95 -13.31
CA PHE A 267 -19.97 -1.87 -12.41
C PHE A 267 -20.29 -1.31 -11.01
N SER A 268 -21.56 -1.05 -10.70
CA SER A 268 -21.95 -0.51 -9.40
C SER A 268 -21.52 -1.40 -8.23
N PRO A 269 -21.58 -2.75 -8.31
CA PRO A 269 -21.09 -3.62 -7.24
C PRO A 269 -19.60 -3.44 -6.97
N ILE A 270 -18.76 -3.36 -8.02
CA ILE A 270 -17.30 -3.17 -7.91
C ILE A 270 -17.00 -1.84 -7.24
N LYS A 271 -17.59 -0.76 -7.74
CA LYS A 271 -17.41 0.59 -7.18
C LYS A 271 -17.83 0.64 -5.72
N LYS A 272 -18.98 0.09 -5.40
CA LYS A 272 -19.50 0.03 -4.03
C LYS A 272 -18.55 -0.75 -3.12
N TRP A 273 -18.05 -1.90 -3.57
CA TRP A 273 -17.11 -2.71 -2.78
C TRP A 273 -15.85 -1.92 -2.43
N ILE A 274 -15.22 -1.26 -3.41
CA ILE A 274 -14.00 -0.45 -3.18
C ILE A 274 -14.29 0.68 -2.20
N VAL A 275 -15.35 1.47 -2.44
CA VAL A 275 -15.71 2.60 -1.58
C VAL A 275 -15.98 2.14 -0.15
N THR A 276 -16.67 1.00 0.02
CA THR A 276 -16.96 0.46 1.35
C THR A 276 -15.69 0.11 2.12
N ARG A 277 -14.61 -0.35 1.47
CA ARG A 277 -13.33 -0.63 2.17
C ARG A 277 -12.74 0.65 2.78
N TYR A 278 -12.77 1.75 2.04
CA TYR A 278 -12.34 3.07 2.56
C TYR A 278 -13.25 3.58 3.69
N GLU A 279 -14.57 3.40 3.58
CA GLU A 279 -15.51 3.76 4.64
C GLU A 279 -15.22 2.98 5.94
N LEU A 280 -15.08 1.67 5.84
CA LEU A 280 -14.74 0.82 6.99
C LEU A 280 -13.37 1.16 7.57
N GLY A 281 -12.37 1.45 6.74
CA GLY A 281 -11.06 1.91 7.20
C GLY A 281 -11.17 3.21 8.01
N CYS A 282 -12.00 4.17 7.57
CA CYS A 282 -12.29 5.38 8.33
C CYS A 282 -12.97 5.07 9.68
N GLU A 283 -13.99 4.19 9.68
CA GLU A 283 -14.70 3.82 10.90
C GLU A 283 -13.77 3.18 11.94
N PHE A 284 -12.84 2.32 11.50
CA PHE A 284 -11.82 1.77 12.40
C PHE A 284 -10.94 2.88 13.01
N ARG A 285 -10.54 3.89 12.22
CA ARG A 285 -9.75 5.04 12.71
C ARG A 285 -10.53 5.96 13.66
N GLU A 286 -11.84 6.05 13.52
CA GLU A 286 -12.69 6.77 14.47
C GLU A 286 -12.75 6.07 15.83
N ILE A 287 -12.69 4.73 15.87
CA ILE A 287 -12.63 3.95 17.10
C ILE A 287 -11.26 4.11 17.77
N SER A 288 -10.17 3.94 17.02
CA SER A 288 -8.80 4.18 17.47
C SER A 288 -7.92 4.50 16.26
N LYS A 289 -7.13 5.56 16.37
CA LYS A 289 -6.12 5.91 15.37
C LYS A 289 -5.01 4.86 15.26
N CYS A 290 -4.80 4.07 16.32
CA CYS A 290 -3.81 3.00 16.42
C CYS A 290 -4.48 1.60 16.52
N PHE A 291 -5.57 1.34 15.80
CA PHE A 291 -6.32 0.08 15.94
C PHE A 291 -5.48 -1.16 15.60
N ILE A 292 -4.54 -1.05 14.65
CA ILE A 292 -3.63 -2.15 14.30
C ILE A 292 -2.69 -2.45 15.48
N SER A 293 -2.00 -1.42 15.97
CA SER A 293 -1.07 -1.56 17.12
C SER A 293 -1.80 -2.05 18.37
N MET A 294 -3.03 -1.55 18.61
CA MET A 294 -3.86 -2.00 19.74
C MET A 294 -4.24 -3.47 19.64
N SER A 295 -4.52 -3.99 18.43
CA SER A 295 -4.84 -5.40 18.22
C SER A 295 -3.68 -6.34 18.55
N LEU A 296 -2.45 -5.83 18.58
CA LEU A 296 -1.23 -6.58 18.81
C LEU A 296 -0.63 -6.40 20.21
N CYS A 297 -1.28 -5.61 21.08
CA CYS A 297 -0.79 -5.34 22.44
C CYS A 297 -0.77 -6.56 23.37
N SER A 298 -1.63 -7.56 23.16
CA SER A 298 -1.70 -8.74 24.01
C SER A 298 -0.40 -9.53 23.95
N GLU A 299 0.04 -10.04 25.10
CA GLU A 299 1.13 -11.03 25.16
C GLU A 299 0.65 -12.43 24.75
N ASP A 300 -0.65 -12.69 24.84
CA ASP A 300 -1.27 -13.91 24.33
C ASP A 300 -1.40 -13.86 22.82
N ILE A 301 -0.70 -14.79 22.16
CA ILE A 301 -0.68 -14.87 20.68
C ILE A 301 -2.07 -15.20 20.12
N GLN A 302 -2.86 -16.05 20.82
CA GLN A 302 -4.20 -16.40 20.37
C GLN A 302 -5.12 -15.18 20.40
N ALA A 303 -5.05 -14.36 21.44
CA ALA A 303 -5.82 -13.12 21.50
C ALA A 303 -5.46 -12.14 20.36
N ARG A 304 -4.19 -12.11 19.91
CA ARG A 304 -3.78 -11.32 18.75
C ARG A 304 -4.37 -11.87 17.45
N TYR A 305 -4.33 -13.19 17.25
CA TYR A 305 -4.95 -13.82 16.09
C TYR A 305 -6.47 -13.60 16.06
N ASP A 306 -7.14 -13.70 17.18
CA ASP A 306 -8.59 -13.49 17.26
C ASP A 306 -8.95 -12.04 16.85
N LEU A 307 -8.19 -11.05 17.31
CA LEU A 307 -8.40 -9.64 16.93
C LEU A 307 -8.09 -9.38 15.46
N TRP A 308 -7.02 -9.97 14.92
CA TRP A 308 -6.70 -9.87 13.48
C TRP A 308 -7.76 -10.54 12.62
N ASN A 309 -8.28 -11.67 13.01
CA ASN A 309 -9.39 -12.34 12.32
C ASN A 309 -10.65 -11.46 12.30
N ILE A 310 -10.91 -10.69 13.36
CA ILE A 310 -12.00 -9.70 13.38
C ILE A 310 -11.71 -8.59 12.36
N ILE A 311 -10.50 -8.02 12.33
CA ILE A 311 -10.12 -6.98 11.38
C ILE A 311 -10.28 -7.50 9.95
N ILE A 312 -9.74 -8.69 9.64
CA ILE A 312 -9.86 -9.31 8.31
C ILE A 312 -11.33 -9.55 7.94
N LYS A 313 -12.13 -10.01 8.90
CA LYS A 313 -13.55 -10.27 8.67
C LYS A 313 -14.33 -8.99 8.36
N GLU A 314 -14.08 -7.91 9.08
CA GLU A 314 -14.81 -6.65 8.95
C GLU A 314 -14.33 -5.82 7.75
N LEU A 315 -13.02 -5.63 7.62
CA LEU A 315 -12.46 -4.91 6.45
C LEU A 315 -12.56 -5.71 5.16
N GLY A 316 -12.71 -7.04 5.25
CA GLY A 316 -12.60 -7.94 4.12
C GLY A 316 -11.15 -8.17 3.70
N CYS A 317 -10.98 -8.91 2.62
CA CYS A 317 -9.68 -9.22 2.07
C CYS A 317 -9.59 -8.71 0.63
N PRO A 318 -8.44 -8.20 0.19
CA PRO A 318 -8.21 -7.89 -1.21
C PRO A 318 -8.24 -9.17 -2.05
N VAL A 319 -8.25 -9.03 -3.37
CA VAL A 319 -8.11 -10.18 -4.26
C VAL A 319 -6.72 -10.77 -4.08
N LEU A 320 -6.65 -12.06 -3.82
CA LEU A 320 -5.39 -12.80 -3.65
C LEU A 320 -5.15 -13.70 -4.85
N VAL A 321 -3.92 -13.70 -5.35
CA VAL A 321 -3.47 -14.63 -6.38
C VAL A 321 -2.15 -15.24 -5.95
N ASP A 322 -2.00 -16.55 -6.10
CA ASP A 322 -0.78 -17.27 -5.77
C ASP A 322 0.10 -17.54 -7.01
N SER A 323 1.27 -18.13 -6.80
CA SER A 323 2.23 -18.43 -7.87
C SER A 323 1.71 -19.43 -8.93
N GLU A 324 0.73 -20.23 -8.59
CA GLU A 324 0.08 -21.17 -9.51
C GLU A 324 -1.09 -20.53 -10.27
N GLY A 325 -1.44 -19.29 -9.90
CA GLY A 325 -2.57 -18.57 -10.44
C GLY A 325 -3.90 -18.97 -9.80
N ASN A 326 -3.87 -19.71 -8.67
CA ASN A 326 -5.05 -19.88 -7.85
C ASN A 326 -5.40 -18.52 -7.25
N TRP A 327 -6.68 -18.23 -7.19
CA TRP A 327 -7.16 -16.98 -6.65
C TRP A 327 -8.26 -17.21 -5.64
N THR A 328 -8.40 -16.30 -4.71
CA THR A 328 -9.53 -16.28 -3.78
C THR A 328 -10.15 -14.90 -3.75
N GLU A 329 -11.46 -14.90 -3.78
CA GLU A 329 -12.24 -13.77 -3.31
C GLU A 329 -12.10 -13.76 -1.80
N GLY A 330 -11.44 -12.77 -1.26
CA GLY A 330 -11.32 -12.67 0.19
C GLY A 330 -12.68 -12.79 0.85
N ALA A 331 -12.75 -13.54 1.94
CA ALA A 331 -13.97 -13.75 2.70
C ALA A 331 -14.70 -12.42 2.95
N ASN A 332 -15.98 -12.36 2.63
CA ASN A 332 -16.92 -11.24 2.75
C ASN A 332 -17.00 -10.25 1.58
N LEU A 333 -17.11 -10.73 0.38
CA LEU A 333 -17.88 -9.98 -0.60
C LEU A 333 -19.38 -10.18 -0.27
N ASP A 334 -19.86 -9.59 0.81
CA ASP A 334 -21.21 -9.66 1.37
C ASP A 334 -22.32 -9.94 0.34
N ASN A 335 -22.46 -11.17 -0.17
CA ASN A 335 -23.41 -11.58 -1.23
C ASN A 335 -23.39 -10.68 -2.49
N ILE A 336 -22.33 -9.93 -2.72
CA ILE A 336 -22.16 -9.13 -3.94
C ILE A 336 -21.46 -10.04 -4.95
N GLU A 337 -22.19 -10.48 -5.97
CA GLU A 337 -21.63 -11.13 -7.15
C GLU A 337 -20.74 -10.10 -7.88
N ILE A 338 -19.42 -10.12 -7.59
CA ILE A 338 -18.44 -9.31 -8.30
C ILE A 338 -17.76 -10.21 -9.33
N ASP A 339 -17.82 -9.81 -10.59
CA ASP A 339 -16.97 -10.43 -11.60
C ASP A 339 -15.53 -9.90 -11.41
N LEU A 340 -14.68 -10.72 -10.77
CA LEU A 340 -13.29 -10.39 -10.47
C LEU A 340 -12.47 -10.05 -11.71
N ALA A 341 -12.73 -10.73 -12.82
CA ALA A 341 -12.01 -10.45 -14.05
C ALA A 341 -12.34 -9.04 -14.56
N TYR A 342 -13.56 -8.56 -14.37
CA TYR A 342 -13.92 -7.17 -14.66
C TYR A 342 -13.38 -6.20 -13.63
N MET A 343 -13.33 -6.57 -12.36
CA MET A 343 -12.71 -5.74 -11.32
C MET A 343 -11.23 -5.50 -11.58
N LEU A 344 -10.50 -6.53 -12.00
CA LEU A 344 -9.07 -6.47 -12.24
C LEU A 344 -8.69 -6.07 -13.68
N ALA A 345 -9.65 -5.89 -14.58
CA ALA A 345 -9.36 -5.51 -15.96
C ALA A 345 -8.62 -4.16 -16.10
N PRO A 346 -8.93 -3.11 -15.32
CA PRO A 346 -8.14 -1.87 -15.33
C PRO A 346 -6.67 -2.10 -14.95
N MET A 347 -6.39 -2.91 -13.91
CA MET A 347 -5.04 -3.31 -13.54
C MET A 347 -4.32 -4.04 -14.67
N ALA A 348 -5.01 -4.98 -15.31
CA ALA A 348 -4.44 -5.73 -16.42
C ALA A 348 -4.09 -4.81 -17.60
N ILE A 349 -4.91 -3.81 -17.88
CA ILE A 349 -4.64 -2.80 -18.91
C ILE A 349 -3.46 -1.94 -18.52
N ASP A 350 -3.37 -1.48 -17.25
CA ASP A 350 -2.23 -0.70 -16.79
C ASP A 350 -0.90 -1.46 -16.95
N LYS A 351 -0.88 -2.76 -16.61
CA LYS A 351 0.29 -3.63 -16.82
C LYS A 351 0.66 -3.80 -18.32
N LEU A 352 -0.29 -3.62 -19.23
CA LEU A 352 -0.08 -3.71 -20.68
C LEU A 352 0.22 -2.36 -21.34
N LEU A 353 0.25 -1.28 -20.61
CA LEU A 353 0.57 0.05 -21.10
C LEU A 353 1.89 0.54 -20.50
N ASN A 354 2.73 1.20 -21.35
CA ASN A 354 3.88 1.95 -20.85
C ASN A 354 3.43 3.30 -20.24
N HIS A 355 4.38 4.06 -19.71
CA HIS A 355 4.13 5.39 -19.13
C HIS A 355 3.53 6.41 -20.10
N LYS A 356 3.61 6.14 -21.43
CA LYS A 356 3.00 6.96 -22.48
C LYS A 356 1.59 6.49 -22.88
N GLY A 357 1.12 5.39 -22.28
CA GLY A 357 -0.13 4.74 -22.65
C GLY A 357 -0.04 3.96 -23.98
N GLU A 358 1.17 3.57 -24.39
CA GLU A 358 1.39 2.73 -25.56
C GLU A 358 1.41 1.25 -25.13
N PHE A 359 0.87 0.39 -25.98
CA PHE A 359 0.81 -1.04 -25.67
C PHE A 359 2.17 -1.71 -25.64
N ILE A 360 2.42 -2.47 -24.59
CA ILE A 360 3.58 -3.36 -24.46
C ILE A 360 3.10 -4.79 -24.74
N PRO A 361 3.61 -5.46 -25.80
CA PRO A 361 3.27 -6.86 -26.04
C PRO A 361 3.67 -7.76 -24.88
N GLY A 362 2.75 -8.62 -24.50
CA GLY A 362 2.98 -9.57 -23.38
C GLY A 362 1.74 -10.41 -23.08
N PRO A 363 1.87 -11.38 -22.19
CA PRO A 363 0.75 -12.20 -21.75
C PRO A 363 -0.28 -11.36 -21.01
N CYS A 364 -1.56 -11.76 -21.14
CA CYS A 364 -2.64 -11.17 -20.37
C CYS A 364 -2.40 -11.37 -18.86
N PRO A 365 -2.40 -10.30 -18.06
CA PRO A 365 -2.25 -10.43 -16.61
C PRO A 365 -3.37 -11.22 -15.92
N LEU A 366 -4.56 -11.32 -16.55
CA LEU A 366 -5.69 -12.10 -16.04
C LEU A 366 -5.76 -13.54 -16.57
N LYS A 367 -4.74 -14.01 -17.31
CA LYS A 367 -4.78 -15.33 -17.94
C LYS A 367 -5.05 -16.47 -16.96
N SER A 368 -4.43 -16.43 -15.78
CA SER A 368 -4.60 -17.46 -14.75
C SER A 368 -6.01 -17.50 -14.20
N ILE A 369 -6.60 -16.33 -13.96
CA ILE A 369 -7.99 -16.19 -13.50
C ILE A 369 -8.95 -16.79 -14.53
N CYS A 370 -8.79 -16.41 -15.80
CA CYS A 370 -9.65 -16.93 -16.88
C CYS A 370 -9.46 -18.43 -17.12
N GLN A 371 -8.23 -18.95 -16.97
CA GLN A 371 -7.95 -20.37 -17.09
C GLN A 371 -8.56 -21.20 -15.95
N SER A 372 -8.41 -20.74 -14.71
CA SER A 372 -8.95 -21.46 -13.54
C SER A 372 -10.48 -21.45 -13.47
N ALA A 373 -11.10 -20.42 -14.04
CA ALA A 373 -12.54 -20.31 -14.10
C ALA A 373 -13.17 -21.04 -15.31
N ASP A 374 -12.38 -21.75 -16.14
CA ASP A 374 -12.82 -22.31 -17.42
C ASP A 374 -13.57 -21.28 -18.29
N ASP A 375 -13.13 -20.03 -18.24
CA ASP A 375 -13.79 -18.92 -18.92
C ASP A 375 -13.69 -19.09 -20.44
N PRO A 376 -14.81 -19.14 -21.15
CA PRO A 376 -14.82 -19.30 -22.61
C PRO A 376 -14.16 -18.12 -23.35
N SER A 377 -13.87 -17.01 -22.66
CA SER A 377 -13.13 -15.88 -23.23
C SER A 377 -11.62 -16.12 -23.34
N TYR A 378 -11.08 -17.12 -22.62
CA TYR A 378 -9.67 -17.47 -22.72
C TYR A 378 -9.30 -18.04 -24.10
N SER A 379 -8.16 -17.62 -24.62
CA SER A 379 -7.58 -18.15 -25.86
C SER A 379 -6.06 -18.10 -25.83
N GLU A 380 -5.39 -18.80 -26.79
CA GLU A 380 -3.93 -18.80 -26.87
C GLU A 380 -3.34 -17.41 -27.15
N GLU A 381 -4.08 -16.53 -27.79
CA GLU A 381 -3.67 -15.14 -28.00
C GLU A 381 -3.45 -14.39 -26.68
N CYS A 382 -4.12 -14.79 -25.60
CA CYS A 382 -3.92 -14.23 -24.27
C CYS A 382 -2.49 -14.45 -23.73
N LEU A 383 -1.74 -15.39 -24.29
CA LEU A 383 -0.34 -15.65 -23.90
C LEU A 383 0.66 -14.67 -24.53
N VAL A 384 0.27 -13.99 -25.61
CA VAL A 384 1.17 -13.15 -26.41
C VAL A 384 0.66 -11.73 -26.57
N ASP A 385 -0.61 -11.58 -26.95
CA ASP A 385 -1.25 -10.28 -27.18
C ASP A 385 -2.76 -10.39 -26.95
N PRO A 386 -3.26 -10.06 -25.77
CA PRO A 386 -4.68 -10.22 -25.44
C PRO A 386 -5.61 -9.37 -26.32
N ARG A 387 -5.12 -8.35 -27.05
CA ARG A 387 -5.91 -7.56 -27.97
C ARG A 387 -6.35 -8.41 -29.18
N LYS A 388 -5.56 -9.40 -29.55
CA LYS A 388 -5.82 -10.30 -30.69
C LYS A 388 -6.81 -11.42 -30.34
N ASN A 389 -7.19 -11.56 -29.09
CA ASN A 389 -8.16 -12.57 -28.68
C ASN A 389 -9.39 -12.53 -29.59
N THR A 390 -9.56 -13.59 -30.40
CA THR A 390 -10.62 -13.70 -31.41
C THR A 390 -11.88 -14.33 -30.85
N ASN A 391 -11.88 -14.77 -29.61
CA ASN A 391 -13.05 -15.40 -29.00
C ASN A 391 -14.19 -14.37 -28.88
N ILE A 392 -15.08 -14.38 -29.89
CA ILE A 392 -16.07 -13.33 -30.10
C ILE A 392 -17.27 -13.49 -29.14
N ASN A 393 -17.48 -14.72 -28.65
CA ASN A 393 -18.64 -15.07 -27.83
C ASN A 393 -18.42 -14.86 -26.33
N GLY A 394 -17.18 -14.66 -25.89
CA GLY A 394 -16.83 -14.36 -24.51
C GLY A 394 -16.68 -12.85 -24.28
N LEU A 395 -17.20 -12.40 -23.18
CA LEU A 395 -17.01 -11.04 -22.70
C LEU A 395 -15.61 -10.92 -22.07
N CYS A 396 -14.53 -11.06 -22.87
CA CYS A 396 -13.18 -10.84 -22.36
C CYS A 396 -13.07 -9.45 -21.70
N PRO A 397 -12.87 -9.36 -20.37
CA PRO A 397 -12.87 -8.10 -19.65
C PRO A 397 -11.82 -7.12 -20.16
N VAL A 398 -10.58 -7.58 -20.38
CA VAL A 398 -9.49 -6.73 -20.91
C VAL A 398 -9.87 -6.15 -22.27
N LYS A 399 -10.40 -6.97 -23.18
CA LYS A 399 -10.83 -6.50 -24.50
C LYS A 399 -12.04 -5.57 -24.43
N GLY A 400 -12.96 -5.83 -23.49
CA GLY A 400 -14.11 -4.97 -23.20
C GLY A 400 -13.66 -3.58 -22.80
N PHE A 401 -12.81 -3.48 -21.77
CA PHE A 401 -12.24 -2.22 -21.31
C PHE A 401 -11.34 -1.56 -22.35
N TRP A 402 -10.53 -2.33 -23.10
CA TRP A 402 -9.71 -1.80 -24.19
C TRP A 402 -10.53 -1.00 -25.21
N ARG A 403 -11.72 -1.55 -25.54
CA ARG A 403 -12.66 -0.88 -26.44
C ARG A 403 -13.37 0.30 -25.78
N MET A 404 -13.78 0.17 -24.51
CA MET A 404 -14.41 1.25 -23.76
C MET A 404 -13.50 2.48 -23.62
N TYR A 405 -12.22 2.25 -23.40
CA TYR A 405 -11.22 3.31 -23.33
C TYR A 405 -10.70 3.76 -24.71
N ARG A 406 -11.19 3.14 -25.81
CA ARG A 406 -10.77 3.43 -27.20
C ARG A 406 -9.26 3.32 -27.42
N LEU A 407 -8.59 2.44 -26.74
CA LEU A 407 -7.16 2.21 -26.86
C LEU A 407 -6.84 1.60 -28.24
N LYS A 408 -5.71 2.03 -28.84
CA LYS A 408 -5.24 1.61 -30.20
C LYS A 408 -4.37 0.36 -30.15
#